data_4499bbff6d399d591d31726488169dbd
#
_entry.id   4499bbff6d399d591d31726488169dbd
#
_cell.length_a   1.000
_cell.length_b   1.000
_cell.length_c   1.000
_cell.angle_alpha   90.00
_cell.angle_beta   90.00
_cell.angle_gamma   90.00
#
_symmetry.space_group_name_H-M   'P 1'
#
loop_
_entity.id
_entity.type
_entity.pdbx_description
1 polymer ?
#
loop_
_entity_poly.entity_id
_entity_poly.type
_entity_poly.pdbx_seq_one_letter_code
_entity_poly.pdbx_strand_id
1 'polypeptide(L)'
;AASDVYKRQESGRLRVTDRYNNKGYRFSQTTYNVKQEATITSYFTPDNKEVIVINHLTKDVILNWKDKVYIFKNKSEFVVFYLKEAGYDLRRILYNSLSTPFLTAMNLPNSGQDVLFWQEPITDSVPGNMRLLLDSNHRQTKIVVQEYTAYTNLLKLISSEQASRVAFLGFMYPFARQNNFQNQALILTNSDQIEHLESIVSEVPTMHYHIGAITEMSSRLMDLAKYSNVSLCPNITTDQVKLSLIHISEPTR
;
A
#
# COMPACT_ATOMS: atom_id res chain seq x y z
N ALA A 1 -8.09 -7.91 -9.13
CA ALA A 1 -8.26 -6.62 -9.82
C ALA A 1 -9.34 -6.76 -10.88
N ALA A 2 -10.17 -5.72 -11.08
CA ALA A 2 -11.14 -5.69 -12.16
C ALA A 2 -10.40 -5.56 -13.49
N SER A 3 -10.76 -6.37 -14.50
CA SER A 3 -10.24 -6.23 -15.85
C SER A 3 -11.03 -5.19 -16.65
N ASP A 4 -12.34 -5.05 -16.34
CA ASP A 4 -13.24 -4.11 -16.98
C ASP A 4 -14.16 -3.41 -15.98
N VAL A 5 -14.48 -2.13 -16.28
CA VAL A 5 -15.40 -1.31 -15.48
C VAL A 5 -16.39 -0.62 -16.41
N TYR A 6 -17.66 -0.99 -16.31
CA TYR A 6 -18.75 -0.35 -17.03
C TYR A 6 -19.45 0.67 -16.14
N LYS A 7 -19.61 1.90 -16.66
CA LYS A 7 -20.27 3.01 -15.97
C LYS A 7 -21.57 3.36 -16.71
N ARG A 8 -22.69 3.25 -16.03
CA ARG A 8 -23.99 3.71 -16.55
C ARG A 8 -24.31 5.07 -15.99
N GLN A 9 -24.65 5.99 -16.87
CA GLN A 9 -24.98 7.37 -16.55
C GLN A 9 -26.43 7.68 -16.93
N GLU A 10 -27.04 8.58 -16.17
CA GLU A 10 -28.33 9.17 -16.47
C GLU A 10 -28.18 10.69 -16.40
N SER A 11 -28.54 11.38 -17.48
CA SER A 11 -28.39 12.85 -17.60
C SER A 11 -26.95 13.32 -17.25
N GLY A 12 -25.93 12.59 -17.71
CA GLY A 12 -24.52 12.88 -17.45
C GLY A 12 -24.04 12.55 -16.03
N ARG A 13 -24.89 11.97 -15.17
CA ARG A 13 -24.54 11.61 -13.79
C ARG A 13 -24.36 10.11 -13.66
N LEU A 14 -23.31 9.70 -12.95
CA LEU A 14 -23.03 8.30 -12.67
C LEU A 14 -24.14 7.71 -11.79
N ARG A 15 -24.73 6.60 -12.23
CA ARG A 15 -25.76 5.88 -11.49
C ARG A 15 -25.33 4.50 -11.02
N VAL A 16 -24.61 3.80 -11.88
CA VAL A 16 -24.18 2.42 -11.60
C VAL A 16 -22.78 2.20 -12.15
N THR A 17 -21.97 1.48 -11.41
CA THR A 17 -20.69 0.95 -11.87
C THR A 17 -20.71 -0.56 -11.71
N ASP A 18 -20.55 -1.28 -12.81
CA ASP A 18 -20.35 -2.73 -12.81
C ASP A 18 -18.86 -3.04 -12.98
N ARG A 19 -18.32 -3.97 -12.19
CA ARG A 19 -16.94 -4.43 -12.29
C ARG A 19 -16.90 -5.90 -12.67
N TYR A 20 -16.08 -6.22 -13.65
CA TYR A 20 -15.89 -7.56 -14.19
C TYR A 20 -14.47 -8.04 -13.87
N ASN A 21 -14.32 -9.33 -13.68
CA ASN A 21 -13.01 -9.93 -13.53
C ASN A 21 -12.40 -10.31 -14.89
N ASN A 22 -11.18 -10.85 -14.87
CA ASN A 22 -10.47 -11.28 -16.08
C ASN A 22 -11.10 -12.50 -16.80
N LYS A 23 -12.13 -13.12 -16.23
CA LYS A 23 -12.91 -14.21 -16.85
C LYS A 23 -14.24 -13.73 -17.42
N GLY A 24 -14.51 -12.43 -17.40
CA GLY A 24 -15.68 -11.81 -18.02
C GLY A 24 -16.98 -11.86 -17.21
N TYR A 25 -16.99 -12.34 -15.97
CA TYR A 25 -18.19 -12.24 -15.14
C TYR A 25 -18.15 -11.07 -14.16
N ARG A 26 -19.33 -10.48 -13.95
CA ARG A 26 -19.50 -9.37 -13.01
C ARG A 26 -19.37 -9.88 -11.59
N PHE A 27 -18.41 -9.33 -10.86
CA PHE A 27 -18.22 -9.68 -9.46
C PHE A 27 -18.70 -8.59 -8.49
N SER A 28 -18.88 -7.33 -8.94
CA SER A 28 -19.49 -6.30 -8.11
C SER A 28 -20.24 -5.25 -8.92
N GLN A 29 -21.23 -4.65 -8.25
CA GLN A 29 -21.99 -3.51 -8.75
C GLN A 29 -22.09 -2.46 -7.65
N THR A 30 -21.85 -1.20 -7.98
CA THR A 30 -22.04 -0.06 -7.06
C THR A 30 -23.07 0.88 -7.63
N THR A 31 -24.09 1.24 -6.83
CA THR A 31 -25.09 2.25 -7.16
C THR A 31 -24.77 3.58 -6.49
N TYR A 32 -25.19 4.68 -7.13
CA TYR A 32 -24.90 6.04 -6.69
C TYR A 32 -26.18 6.87 -6.59
N ASN A 33 -26.20 7.78 -5.61
CA ASN A 33 -27.27 8.76 -5.46
C ASN A 33 -27.10 9.94 -6.44
N VAL A 34 -28.01 10.92 -6.36
CA VAL A 34 -27.97 12.13 -7.22
C VAL A 34 -26.75 13.01 -6.99
N LYS A 35 -26.10 12.90 -5.80
CA LYS A 35 -24.86 13.60 -5.47
C LYS A 35 -23.61 12.83 -5.90
N GLN A 36 -23.79 11.70 -6.59
CA GLN A 36 -22.72 10.79 -7.03
C GLN A 36 -21.95 10.09 -5.86
N GLU A 37 -22.59 10.01 -4.70
CA GLU A 37 -22.06 9.24 -3.57
C GLU A 37 -22.53 7.78 -3.68
N ALA A 38 -21.64 6.82 -3.41
CA ALA A 38 -21.99 5.41 -3.41
C ALA A 38 -23.03 5.13 -2.30
N THR A 39 -24.11 4.43 -2.66
CA THR A 39 -25.19 4.05 -1.74
C THR A 39 -25.11 2.58 -1.36
N ILE A 40 -25.00 1.71 -2.34
CA ILE A 40 -24.94 0.26 -2.14
C ILE A 40 -23.85 -0.32 -3.03
N THR A 41 -23.08 -1.28 -2.51
CA THR A 41 -22.22 -2.15 -3.32
C THR A 41 -22.61 -3.59 -3.09
N SER A 42 -23.01 -4.28 -4.14
CA SER A 42 -23.29 -5.71 -4.15
C SER A 42 -22.15 -6.50 -4.78
N TYR A 43 -21.88 -7.68 -4.24
CA TYR A 43 -20.91 -8.64 -4.77
C TYR A 43 -21.63 -9.93 -5.17
N PHE A 44 -21.18 -10.50 -6.28
CA PHE A 44 -21.83 -11.62 -6.94
C PHE A 44 -20.89 -12.80 -7.13
N THR A 45 -21.47 -13.99 -7.10
CA THR A 45 -20.83 -15.22 -7.57
C THR A 45 -20.76 -15.25 -9.10
N PRO A 46 -19.97 -16.17 -9.71
CA PRO A 46 -19.94 -16.35 -11.17
C PRO A 46 -21.32 -16.65 -11.80
N ASP A 47 -22.21 -17.30 -11.08
CA ASP A 47 -23.60 -17.59 -11.48
C ASP A 47 -24.56 -16.42 -11.16
N ASN A 48 -24.00 -15.22 -10.92
CA ASN A 48 -24.71 -13.95 -10.70
C ASN A 48 -25.64 -13.95 -9.47
N LYS A 49 -25.38 -14.79 -8.47
CA LYS A 49 -26.07 -14.70 -7.18
C LYS A 49 -25.43 -13.63 -6.32
N GLU A 50 -26.25 -12.77 -5.72
CA GLU A 50 -25.78 -11.76 -4.77
C GLU A 50 -25.43 -12.41 -3.43
N VAL A 51 -24.18 -12.22 -3.00
CA VAL A 51 -23.66 -12.84 -1.76
C VAL A 51 -23.39 -11.83 -0.68
N ILE A 52 -22.88 -10.65 -1.04
CA ILE A 52 -22.55 -9.60 -0.07
C ILE A 52 -23.17 -8.29 -0.55
N VAL A 53 -23.83 -7.59 0.37
CA VAL A 53 -24.34 -6.23 0.14
C VAL A 53 -23.77 -5.31 1.19
N ILE A 54 -23.14 -4.23 0.75
CA ILE A 54 -22.62 -3.17 1.62
C ILE A 54 -23.49 -1.93 1.44
N ASN A 55 -24.18 -1.52 2.49
CA ASN A 55 -24.87 -0.24 2.52
C ASN A 55 -23.90 0.85 2.98
N HIS A 56 -23.60 1.80 2.10
CA HIS A 56 -22.64 2.88 2.42
C HIS A 56 -23.22 3.97 3.32
N LEU A 57 -24.55 4.07 3.42
CA LEU A 57 -25.23 5.03 4.29
C LEU A 57 -25.29 4.54 5.73
N THR A 58 -25.82 3.33 5.95
CA THR A 58 -25.96 2.73 7.29
C THR A 58 -24.67 2.05 7.76
N LYS A 59 -23.75 1.75 6.84
CA LYS A 59 -22.50 0.97 7.02
C LYS A 59 -22.71 -0.52 7.21
N ASP A 60 -23.95 -0.99 7.20
CA ASP A 60 -24.26 -2.40 7.36
C ASP A 60 -23.69 -3.25 6.23
N VAL A 61 -23.32 -4.48 6.56
CA VAL A 61 -22.92 -5.50 5.61
C VAL A 61 -23.86 -6.69 5.76
N ILE A 62 -24.51 -7.09 4.69
CA ILE A 62 -25.38 -8.27 4.62
C ILE A 62 -24.63 -9.36 3.87
N LEU A 63 -24.57 -10.55 4.43
CA LEU A 63 -23.96 -11.73 3.83
C LEU A 63 -25.01 -12.84 3.67
N ASN A 64 -25.23 -13.27 2.44
CA ASN A 64 -26.02 -14.47 2.10
C ASN A 64 -25.06 -15.66 1.95
N TRP A 65 -25.03 -16.57 2.93
CA TRP A 65 -24.07 -17.66 2.93
C TRP A 65 -24.61 -18.92 3.62
N LYS A 66 -24.47 -20.09 2.98
CA LYS A 66 -24.95 -21.38 3.47
C LYS A 66 -26.44 -21.33 3.89
N ASP A 67 -27.28 -20.78 3.00
CA ASP A 67 -28.73 -20.63 3.19
C ASP A 67 -29.15 -19.81 4.43
N LYS A 68 -28.24 -18.98 4.93
CA LYS A 68 -28.45 -18.06 6.05
C LYS A 68 -28.11 -16.64 5.65
N VAL A 69 -28.83 -15.70 6.26
CA VAL A 69 -28.55 -14.26 6.12
C VAL A 69 -27.89 -13.78 7.40
N TYR A 70 -26.73 -13.17 7.25
CA TYR A 70 -26.00 -12.54 8.35
C TYR A 70 -26.01 -11.03 8.14
N ILE A 71 -26.22 -10.26 9.20
CA ILE A 71 -26.21 -8.80 9.16
C ILE A 71 -25.16 -8.31 10.15
N PHE A 72 -24.19 -7.53 9.65
CA PHE A 72 -23.12 -6.93 10.44
C PHE A 72 -23.28 -5.41 10.43
N LYS A 73 -23.08 -4.76 11.56
CA LYS A 73 -23.20 -3.30 11.72
C LYS A 73 -22.12 -2.51 10.95
N ASN A 74 -21.04 -3.18 10.58
CA ASN A 74 -19.94 -2.56 9.84
C ASN A 74 -19.02 -3.60 9.21
N LYS A 75 -18.12 -3.14 8.33
CA LYS A 75 -17.15 -4.01 7.65
C LYS A 75 -16.23 -4.76 8.60
N SER A 76 -15.86 -4.17 9.74
CA SER A 76 -14.93 -4.79 10.68
C SER A 76 -15.55 -6.03 11.34
N GLU A 77 -16.83 -5.97 11.72
CA GLU A 77 -17.57 -7.13 12.23
C GLU A 77 -17.64 -8.24 11.19
N PHE A 78 -17.96 -7.89 9.93
CA PHE A 78 -17.95 -8.84 8.83
C PHE A 78 -16.58 -9.50 8.63
N VAL A 79 -15.50 -8.71 8.66
CA VAL A 79 -14.14 -9.24 8.51
C VAL A 79 -13.79 -10.18 9.67
N VAL A 80 -14.13 -9.84 10.90
CA VAL A 80 -13.94 -10.73 12.07
C VAL A 80 -14.68 -12.06 11.88
N PHE A 81 -15.94 -12.00 11.45
CA PHE A 81 -16.71 -13.20 11.14
C PHE A 81 -16.01 -14.05 10.07
N TYR A 82 -15.62 -13.44 8.95
CA TYR A 82 -14.93 -14.12 7.86
C TYR A 82 -13.62 -14.78 8.32
N LEU A 83 -12.80 -14.07 9.07
CA LEU A 83 -11.52 -14.62 9.55
C LEU A 83 -11.71 -15.82 10.48
N LYS A 84 -12.75 -15.80 11.33
CA LYS A 84 -13.11 -16.93 12.19
C LYS A 84 -13.62 -18.14 11.39
N GLU A 85 -14.54 -17.91 10.46
CA GLU A 85 -15.12 -18.97 9.62
C GLU A 85 -14.10 -19.60 8.66
N ALA A 86 -13.10 -18.81 8.23
CA ALA A 86 -11.99 -19.29 7.42
C ALA A 86 -10.91 -20.03 8.24
N GLY A 87 -11.05 -20.09 9.57
CA GLY A 87 -10.12 -20.82 10.43
C GLY A 87 -8.74 -20.21 10.60
N TYR A 88 -8.60 -18.89 10.38
CA TYR A 88 -7.31 -18.21 10.59
C TYR A 88 -6.93 -18.17 12.07
N ASP A 89 -5.62 -18.28 12.33
CA ASP A 89 -5.09 -18.04 13.68
C ASP A 89 -5.09 -16.54 13.98
N LEU A 90 -5.96 -16.12 14.88
CA LEU A 90 -6.16 -14.72 15.26
C LEU A 90 -5.40 -14.32 16.53
N ARG A 91 -4.47 -15.16 17.02
CA ARG A 91 -3.63 -14.83 18.19
C ARG A 91 -2.66 -13.69 17.89
N ARG A 92 -2.26 -13.53 16.62
CA ARG A 92 -1.42 -12.43 16.16
C ARG A 92 -1.87 -11.93 14.80
N ILE A 93 -2.11 -10.63 14.69
CA ILE A 93 -2.41 -9.98 13.41
C ILE A 93 -1.31 -8.95 13.09
N LEU A 94 -0.93 -8.92 11.83
CA LEU A 94 -0.02 -7.93 11.27
C LEU A 94 -0.84 -7.02 10.36
N TYR A 95 -0.80 -5.71 10.58
CA TYR A 95 -1.55 -4.76 9.76
C TYR A 95 -0.79 -3.44 9.60
N ASN A 96 -1.15 -2.66 8.59
CA ASN A 96 -0.45 -1.44 8.19
C ASN A 96 -1.37 -0.23 8.04
N SER A 97 -2.57 -0.27 8.61
CA SER A 97 -3.53 0.82 8.49
C SER A 97 -4.36 0.96 9.76
N LEU A 98 -4.61 2.21 10.14
CA LEU A 98 -5.46 2.58 11.28
C LEU A 98 -6.96 2.69 10.90
N SER A 99 -7.36 2.20 9.75
CA SER A 99 -8.75 2.14 9.29
C SER A 99 -9.40 0.77 9.59
N THR A 100 -10.00 0.11 8.61
CA THR A 100 -10.66 -1.19 8.79
C THR A 100 -9.80 -2.27 9.45
N PRO A 101 -8.50 -2.44 9.14
CA PRO A 101 -7.65 -3.41 9.82
C PRO A 101 -7.52 -3.16 11.32
N PHE A 102 -7.30 -1.91 11.71
CA PHE A 102 -7.28 -1.51 13.14
C PHE A 102 -8.63 -1.80 13.82
N LEU A 103 -9.75 -1.38 13.22
CA LEU A 103 -11.09 -1.63 13.76
C LEU A 103 -11.42 -3.13 13.85
N THR A 104 -10.90 -3.93 12.93
CA THR A 104 -11.00 -5.40 12.98
C THR A 104 -10.24 -5.94 14.18
N ALA A 105 -8.99 -5.48 14.40
CA ALA A 105 -8.20 -5.87 15.56
C ALA A 105 -8.89 -5.51 16.88
N MET A 106 -9.48 -4.32 16.96
CA MET A 106 -10.22 -3.86 18.16
C MET A 106 -11.48 -4.69 18.44
N ASN A 107 -12.06 -5.34 17.46
CA ASN A 107 -13.22 -6.23 17.63
C ASN A 107 -12.84 -7.71 17.93
N LEU A 108 -11.56 -8.02 18.02
CA LEU A 108 -11.08 -9.34 18.42
C LEU A 108 -10.86 -9.40 19.95
N PRO A 109 -10.84 -10.60 20.54
CA PRO A 109 -10.52 -10.76 21.98
C PRO A 109 -9.17 -10.17 22.34
N ASN A 110 -9.06 -9.61 23.54
CA ASN A 110 -7.84 -8.92 24.02
C ASN A 110 -6.65 -9.85 24.34
N SER A 111 -6.76 -11.13 24.06
CA SER A 111 -5.71 -12.14 24.29
C SER A 111 -4.64 -12.22 23.20
N GLY A 112 -4.64 -11.30 22.23
CA GLY A 112 -3.73 -11.32 21.09
C GLY A 112 -2.44 -10.53 21.31
N GLN A 113 -1.51 -10.71 20.38
CA GLN A 113 -0.26 -9.93 20.26
C GLN A 113 -0.12 -9.42 18.83
N ASP A 114 -0.55 -8.21 18.58
CA ASP A 114 -0.61 -7.65 17.23
C ASP A 114 0.59 -6.76 16.93
N VAL A 115 0.82 -6.48 15.64
CA VAL A 115 1.83 -5.54 15.18
C VAL A 115 1.22 -4.61 14.13
N LEU A 116 1.26 -3.32 14.41
CA LEU A 116 0.99 -2.27 13.43
C LEU A 116 2.29 -1.85 12.76
N PHE A 117 2.39 -1.99 11.44
CA PHE A 117 3.48 -1.42 10.63
C PHE A 117 3.03 -0.07 10.09
N TRP A 118 3.67 1.00 10.57
CA TRP A 118 3.31 2.36 10.22
C TRP A 118 4.28 2.97 9.24
N GLN A 119 3.77 3.52 8.14
CA GLN A 119 4.56 4.05 7.02
C GLN A 119 4.29 5.53 6.72
N GLU A 120 3.23 6.09 7.32
CA GLU A 120 2.85 7.47 7.04
C GLU A 120 3.64 8.44 7.92
N PRO A 121 3.84 9.70 7.48
CA PRO A 121 4.50 10.72 8.27
C PRO A 121 3.79 10.98 9.60
N ILE A 122 4.58 11.28 10.63
CA ILE A 122 4.11 11.82 11.91
C ILE A 122 4.86 13.14 12.13
N THR A 123 4.11 14.23 12.27
CA THR A 123 4.66 15.57 12.50
C THR A 123 4.42 16.04 13.92
N ASP A 124 3.34 16.77 14.13
CA ASP A 124 3.06 17.49 15.39
C ASP A 124 2.01 16.80 16.29
N SER A 125 1.42 15.70 15.82
CA SER A 125 0.41 14.96 16.55
C SER A 125 0.41 13.47 16.26
N VAL A 126 0.04 12.68 17.27
CA VAL A 126 -0.19 11.24 17.11
C VAL A 126 -1.50 11.02 16.35
N PRO A 127 -1.53 10.21 15.29
CA PRO A 127 -2.79 9.84 14.62
C PRO A 127 -3.84 9.31 15.59
N GLY A 128 -5.11 9.76 15.48
CA GLY A 128 -6.14 9.52 16.49
C GLY A 128 -6.32 8.05 16.89
N ASN A 129 -6.42 7.15 15.91
CA ASN A 129 -6.56 5.71 16.19
C ASN A 129 -5.25 5.08 16.73
N MET A 130 -4.08 5.63 16.41
CA MET A 130 -2.82 5.19 17.02
C MET A 130 -2.79 5.59 18.52
N ARG A 131 -3.32 6.75 18.88
CA ARG A 131 -3.46 7.16 20.28
C ARG A 131 -4.30 6.16 21.07
N LEU A 132 -5.41 5.69 20.51
CA LEU A 132 -6.22 4.64 21.14
C LEU A 132 -5.43 3.35 21.41
N LEU A 133 -4.56 2.94 20.49
CA LEU A 133 -3.67 1.79 20.71
C LEU A 133 -2.66 2.04 21.82
N LEU A 134 -2.06 3.23 21.85
CA LEU A 134 -1.06 3.60 22.85
C LEU A 134 -1.66 3.70 24.25
N ASP A 135 -2.90 4.20 24.37
CA ASP A 135 -3.58 4.41 25.64
C ASP A 135 -4.23 3.12 26.18
N SER A 136 -4.69 2.20 25.32
CA SER A 136 -5.52 1.07 25.74
C SER A 136 -4.76 -0.24 25.97
N ASN A 137 -3.53 -0.36 25.55
CA ASN A 137 -2.78 -1.64 25.57
C ASN A 137 -3.58 -2.84 25.01
N HIS A 138 -4.56 -2.61 24.13
CA HIS A 138 -5.41 -3.64 23.56
C HIS A 138 -4.57 -4.63 22.73
N ARG A 139 -4.77 -5.92 22.96
CA ARG A 139 -4.07 -7.03 22.29
C ARG A 139 -2.53 -6.88 22.32
N GLN A 140 -1.99 -6.22 23.33
CA GLN A 140 -0.55 -5.96 23.49
C GLN A 140 0.11 -5.51 22.16
N THR A 141 -0.58 -4.64 21.42
CA THR A 141 -0.15 -4.21 20.09
C THR A 141 1.16 -3.46 20.15
N LYS A 142 2.15 -3.93 19.38
CA LYS A 142 3.40 -3.20 19.10
C LYS A 142 3.23 -2.33 17.87
N ILE A 143 3.87 -1.17 17.88
CA ILE A 143 3.89 -0.25 16.75
C ILE A 143 5.30 -0.24 16.17
N VAL A 144 5.43 -0.64 14.91
CA VAL A 144 6.69 -0.63 14.17
C VAL A 144 6.61 0.50 13.17
N VAL A 145 7.41 1.54 13.38
CA VAL A 145 7.48 2.70 12.48
C VAL A 145 8.58 2.48 11.48
N GLN A 146 8.28 2.63 10.20
CA GLN A 146 9.19 2.28 9.10
C GLN A 146 9.94 3.48 8.52
N GLU A 147 9.54 4.71 8.88
CA GLU A 147 10.22 5.94 8.49
C GLU A 147 10.87 6.56 9.74
N TYR A 148 12.17 6.89 9.65
CA TYR A 148 12.96 7.31 10.82
C TYR A 148 12.50 8.62 11.43
N THR A 149 12.13 9.60 10.58
CA THR A 149 11.63 10.90 11.05
C THR A 149 10.30 10.75 11.77
N ALA A 150 9.38 9.92 11.24
CA ALA A 150 8.11 9.61 11.89
C ALA A 150 8.34 8.91 13.25
N TYR A 151 9.30 7.98 13.33
CA TYR A 151 9.67 7.32 14.59
C TYR A 151 10.17 8.30 15.64
N THR A 152 11.12 9.15 15.28
CA THR A 152 11.70 10.14 16.21
C THR A 152 10.68 11.18 16.64
N ASN A 153 9.78 11.60 15.75
CA ASN A 153 8.70 12.52 16.09
C ASN A 153 7.66 11.85 17.01
N LEU A 154 7.28 10.59 16.73
CA LEU A 154 6.37 9.85 17.61
C LEU A 154 6.90 9.77 19.03
N LEU A 155 8.19 9.46 19.21
CA LEU A 155 8.80 9.36 20.54
C LEU A 155 8.77 10.66 21.33
N LYS A 156 8.75 11.82 20.66
CA LYS A 156 8.59 13.13 21.33
C LYS A 156 7.17 13.41 21.82
N LEU A 157 6.18 12.73 21.24
CA LEU A 157 4.75 12.96 21.44
C LEU A 157 4.09 11.99 22.44
N ILE A 158 4.82 10.96 22.88
CA ILE A 158 4.29 9.88 23.72
C ILE A 158 5.09 9.73 25.02
N SER A 159 4.52 9.05 26.01
CA SER A 159 5.19 8.77 27.29
C SER A 159 6.26 7.68 27.13
N SER A 160 7.19 7.61 28.11
CA SER A 160 8.22 6.57 28.14
C SER A 160 7.62 5.15 28.22
N GLU A 161 6.48 4.99 28.90
CA GLU A 161 5.76 3.74 28.97
C GLU A 161 5.24 3.32 27.58
N GLN A 162 4.58 4.24 26.88
CA GLN A 162 4.09 4.01 25.51
C GLN A 162 5.24 3.74 24.54
N ALA A 163 6.39 4.42 24.69
CA ALA A 163 7.58 4.23 23.87
C ALA A 163 8.13 2.80 23.93
N SER A 164 7.94 2.08 25.03
CA SER A 164 8.35 0.67 25.16
C SER A 164 7.67 -0.28 24.15
N ARG A 165 6.53 0.14 23.61
CA ARG A 165 5.77 -0.61 22.59
C ARG A 165 6.06 -0.16 21.15
N VAL A 166 6.91 0.85 20.99
CA VAL A 166 7.25 1.43 19.67
C VAL A 166 8.67 1.02 19.28
N ALA A 167 8.82 0.54 18.08
CA ALA A 167 10.12 0.16 17.53
C ALA A 167 10.32 0.80 16.15
N PHE A 168 11.56 1.08 15.80
CA PHE A 168 11.94 1.44 14.44
C PHE A 168 12.37 0.19 13.69
N LEU A 169 11.83 0.02 12.49
CA LEU A 169 12.30 -0.97 11.52
C LEU A 169 12.17 -0.38 10.13
N GLY A 170 13.28 0.05 9.56
CA GLY A 170 13.32 0.55 8.19
C GLY A 170 12.82 -0.47 7.18
N PHE A 171 12.54 -0.01 5.97
CA PHE A 171 12.11 -0.89 4.89
C PHE A 171 13.16 -1.96 4.61
N MET A 172 12.75 -3.22 4.68
CA MET A 172 13.55 -4.34 4.23
C MET A 172 12.99 -4.80 2.88
N TYR A 173 13.79 -4.66 1.85
CA TYR A 173 13.46 -5.24 0.56
C TYR A 173 13.88 -6.72 0.54
N PRO A 174 13.06 -7.63 0.00
CA PRO A 174 13.48 -9.01 -0.16
C PRO A 174 14.74 -9.03 -1.04
N PHE A 175 15.81 -9.62 -0.53
CA PHE A 175 17.01 -9.83 -1.32
C PHE A 175 16.72 -10.92 -2.36
N ALA A 176 16.48 -10.49 -3.59
CA ALA A 176 16.39 -11.42 -4.72
C ALA A 176 17.77 -11.97 -5.11
N ARG A 177 18.87 -11.30 -4.69
CA ARG A 177 20.26 -11.60 -5.10
C ARG A 177 21.28 -11.10 -4.10
N GLN A 178 22.48 -11.67 -4.15
CA GLN A 178 23.64 -11.11 -3.47
C GLN A 178 24.13 -9.88 -4.25
N ASN A 179 24.32 -8.77 -3.54
CA ASN A 179 24.96 -7.59 -4.10
C ASN A 179 26.48 -7.82 -4.18
N ASN A 180 27.03 -7.75 -5.38
CA ASN A 180 28.46 -7.98 -5.62
C ASN A 180 29.33 -6.72 -5.36
N PHE A 181 28.77 -5.65 -4.77
CA PHE A 181 29.46 -4.42 -4.45
C PHE A 181 30.24 -3.82 -5.64
N GLN A 182 29.64 -3.83 -6.81
CA GLN A 182 30.21 -3.16 -7.98
C GLN A 182 30.12 -1.64 -7.80
N ASN A 183 31.08 -0.91 -8.35
CA ASN A 183 31.08 0.55 -8.38
C ASN A 183 30.04 1.09 -9.39
N GLN A 184 28.77 0.81 -9.14
CA GLN A 184 27.65 1.22 -9.98
C GLN A 184 26.54 1.82 -9.14
N ALA A 185 25.88 2.86 -9.68
CA ALA A 185 24.74 3.51 -9.08
C ALA A 185 23.57 3.54 -10.07
N LEU A 186 22.38 3.17 -9.62
CA LEU A 186 21.13 3.34 -10.36
C LEU A 186 20.40 4.57 -9.82
N ILE A 187 20.13 5.54 -10.69
CA ILE A 187 19.37 6.75 -10.39
C ILE A 187 18.08 6.69 -11.18
N LEU A 188 16.94 6.51 -10.50
CA LEU A 188 15.62 6.59 -11.11
C LEU A 188 15.01 7.96 -10.82
N THR A 189 14.63 8.67 -11.86
CA THR A 189 14.09 10.02 -11.72
C THR A 189 12.85 10.23 -12.59
N ASN A 190 11.97 11.08 -12.12
CA ASN A 190 10.86 11.68 -12.89
C ASN A 190 11.06 13.19 -13.11
N SER A 191 12.23 13.72 -12.74
CA SER A 191 12.58 15.12 -12.84
C SER A 191 13.99 15.26 -13.41
N ASP A 192 14.23 16.32 -14.16
CA ASP A 192 15.55 16.72 -14.65
C ASP A 192 16.34 17.58 -13.66
N GLN A 193 15.71 17.96 -12.54
CA GLN A 193 16.29 18.80 -11.50
C GLN A 193 16.92 17.96 -10.39
N ILE A 194 17.98 17.23 -10.74
CA ILE A 194 18.79 16.52 -9.74
C ILE A 194 19.99 17.43 -9.41
N GLU A 195 19.98 17.98 -8.22
CA GLU A 195 21.05 18.85 -7.74
C GLU A 195 22.39 18.12 -7.73
N HIS A 196 23.44 18.82 -8.17
CA HIS A 196 24.83 18.34 -8.16
C HIS A 196 25.09 17.05 -8.97
N LEU A 197 24.16 16.54 -9.78
CA LEU A 197 24.34 15.28 -10.49
C LEU A 197 25.56 15.32 -11.43
N GLU A 198 25.72 16.40 -12.19
CA GLU A 198 26.86 16.58 -13.10
C GLU A 198 28.20 16.63 -12.35
N SER A 199 28.27 17.34 -11.22
CA SER A 199 29.46 17.37 -10.37
C SER A 199 29.79 15.97 -9.85
N ILE A 200 28.81 15.23 -9.33
CA ILE A 200 28.99 13.87 -8.82
C ILE A 200 29.53 12.93 -9.89
N VAL A 201 28.96 12.97 -11.09
CA VAL A 201 29.36 12.12 -12.23
C VAL A 201 30.82 12.45 -12.66
N SER A 202 31.21 13.72 -12.68
CA SER A 202 32.53 14.16 -13.09
C SER A 202 33.60 13.94 -12.03
N GLU A 203 33.27 14.10 -10.74
CA GLU A 203 34.20 13.99 -9.62
C GLU A 203 34.47 12.54 -9.20
N VAL A 204 33.56 11.61 -9.51
CA VAL A 204 33.68 10.18 -9.17
C VAL A 204 33.66 9.30 -10.43
N PRO A 205 34.67 9.39 -11.29
CA PRO A 205 34.72 8.70 -12.58
C PRO A 205 34.87 7.17 -12.45
N THR A 206 35.24 6.69 -11.26
CA THR A 206 35.35 5.25 -10.98
C THR A 206 34.02 4.56 -10.75
N MET A 207 32.93 5.32 -10.60
CA MET A 207 31.59 4.82 -10.45
C MET A 207 30.83 4.95 -11.78
N HIS A 208 30.11 3.90 -12.19
CA HIS A 208 29.25 3.94 -13.35
C HIS A 208 27.81 4.27 -12.93
N TYR A 209 27.22 5.28 -13.56
CA TYR A 209 25.88 5.79 -13.24
C TYR A 209 24.86 5.36 -14.31
N HIS A 210 23.88 4.58 -13.92
CA HIS A 210 22.72 4.23 -14.74
C HIS A 210 21.57 5.17 -14.39
N ILE A 211 21.23 6.09 -15.28
CA ILE A 211 20.18 7.09 -15.08
C ILE A 211 18.94 6.67 -15.87
N GLY A 212 17.87 6.30 -15.16
CA GLY A 212 16.59 5.89 -15.74
C GLY A 212 15.50 6.92 -15.48
N ALA A 213 14.74 7.28 -16.50
CA ALA A 213 13.54 8.11 -16.38
C ALA A 213 12.29 7.36 -16.84
N ILE A 214 11.20 7.48 -16.08
CA ILE A 214 9.88 6.88 -16.43
C ILE A 214 9.26 7.62 -17.62
N THR A 215 9.66 8.87 -17.83
CA THR A 215 9.23 9.76 -18.91
C THR A 215 10.39 10.03 -19.86
N GLU A 216 10.15 10.90 -20.85
CA GLU A 216 11.21 11.42 -21.70
C GLU A 216 12.24 12.17 -20.84
N MET A 217 13.52 12.04 -21.18
CA MET A 217 14.61 12.79 -20.57
C MET A 217 14.73 14.16 -21.22
N SER A 218 14.95 15.18 -20.39
CA SER A 218 15.28 16.53 -20.88
C SER A 218 16.67 16.55 -21.53
N SER A 219 16.91 17.58 -22.35
CA SER A 219 18.24 17.81 -22.96
C SER A 219 19.34 17.88 -21.89
N ARG A 220 19.06 18.47 -20.73
CA ARG A 220 20.00 18.57 -19.62
C ARG A 220 20.48 17.20 -19.11
N LEU A 221 19.57 16.23 -18.97
CA LEU A 221 19.95 14.85 -18.59
C LEU A 221 20.64 14.14 -19.75
N MET A 222 20.18 14.36 -20.98
CA MET A 222 20.78 13.78 -22.18
C MET A 222 22.22 14.25 -22.38
N ASP A 223 22.57 15.49 -22.00
CA ASP A 223 23.92 16.03 -22.08
C ASP A 223 24.93 15.28 -21.17
N LEU A 224 24.46 14.54 -20.18
CA LEU A 224 25.31 13.69 -19.34
C LEU A 224 25.87 12.48 -20.11
N ALA A 225 25.34 12.15 -21.29
CA ALA A 225 25.90 11.12 -22.16
C ALA A 225 27.35 11.43 -22.63
N LYS A 226 27.80 12.67 -22.46
CA LYS A 226 29.21 13.06 -22.70
C LYS A 226 30.21 12.36 -21.77
N TYR A 227 29.74 11.87 -20.60
CA TYR A 227 30.59 11.18 -19.64
C TYR A 227 30.58 9.66 -19.93
N SER A 228 31.76 9.06 -20.05
CA SER A 228 31.93 7.63 -20.36
C SER A 228 31.41 6.69 -19.27
N ASN A 229 31.25 7.20 -18.06
CA ASN A 229 30.75 6.50 -16.89
C ASN A 229 29.24 6.69 -16.68
N VAL A 230 28.50 7.16 -17.68
CA VAL A 230 27.04 7.36 -17.63
C VAL A 230 26.34 6.55 -18.70
N SER A 231 25.28 5.84 -18.30
CA SER A 231 24.32 5.18 -19.18
C SER A 231 22.93 5.77 -18.98
N LEU A 232 22.30 6.25 -20.05
CA LEU A 232 20.96 6.86 -19.99
C LEU A 232 19.91 5.89 -20.52
N CYS A 233 18.81 5.76 -19.76
CA CYS A 233 17.65 4.91 -20.11
C CYS A 233 16.36 5.75 -20.05
N PRO A 234 16.00 6.47 -21.12
CA PRO A 234 14.74 7.21 -21.21
C PRO A 234 13.56 6.24 -21.34
N ASN A 235 12.37 6.65 -20.90
CA ASN A 235 11.11 5.90 -20.99
C ASN A 235 11.21 4.48 -20.40
N ILE A 236 11.94 4.33 -19.29
CA ILE A 236 12.16 3.02 -18.68
C ILE A 236 10.85 2.45 -18.11
N THR A 237 10.51 1.23 -18.46
CA THR A 237 9.36 0.51 -17.92
C THR A 237 9.70 -0.13 -16.56
N THR A 238 8.66 -0.46 -15.76
CA THR A 238 8.84 -1.16 -14.48
C THR A 238 9.59 -2.49 -14.65
N ASP A 239 9.37 -3.20 -15.77
CA ASP A 239 10.05 -4.46 -16.03
C ASP A 239 11.51 -4.25 -16.45
N GLN A 240 11.80 -3.18 -17.18
CA GLN A 240 13.17 -2.77 -17.47
C GLN A 240 13.93 -2.32 -16.22
N VAL A 241 13.26 -1.63 -15.29
CA VAL A 241 13.85 -1.30 -13.96
C VAL A 241 14.24 -2.58 -13.23
N LYS A 242 13.35 -3.58 -13.19
CA LYS A 242 13.65 -4.87 -12.58
C LYS A 242 14.83 -5.56 -13.26
N LEU A 243 14.87 -5.55 -14.60
CA LEU A 243 15.97 -6.13 -15.38
C LEU A 243 17.27 -5.35 -15.17
N SER A 244 17.24 -4.03 -15.11
CA SER A 244 18.43 -3.21 -14.85
C SER A 244 19.00 -3.47 -13.45
N LEU A 245 18.14 -3.60 -12.43
CA LEU A 245 18.56 -4.04 -11.09
C LEU A 245 19.18 -5.43 -11.11
N ILE A 246 18.73 -6.30 -12.03
CA ILE A 246 19.29 -7.62 -12.26
C ILE A 246 20.70 -7.51 -12.86
N HIS A 247 20.87 -6.70 -13.90
CA HIS A 247 22.14 -6.58 -14.64
C HIS A 247 23.20 -5.78 -13.88
N ILE A 248 22.81 -4.80 -13.03
CA ILE A 248 23.74 -4.07 -12.17
C ILE A 248 24.34 -5.00 -11.10
N SER A 249 23.66 -6.08 -10.75
CA SER A 249 24.08 -7.05 -9.74
C SER A 249 24.70 -8.33 -10.29
N GLU A 250 24.72 -8.56 -11.62
CA GLU A 250 25.37 -9.72 -12.23
C GLU A 250 26.66 -9.32 -12.96
N PRO A 251 27.80 -9.98 -12.70
CA PRO A 251 28.97 -9.80 -13.53
C PRO A 251 28.67 -10.33 -14.93
N THR A 252 28.82 -9.49 -15.94
CA THR A 252 28.90 -9.95 -17.33
C THR A 252 30.04 -10.97 -17.42
N ARG A 253 29.69 -12.23 -17.73
CA ARG A 253 30.63 -13.26 -18.11
C ARG A 253 31.21 -12.99 -19.49
#